data_25025051e52778f26553d4b468b18e28
#
_entry.id   25025051e52778f26553d4b468b18e28
#
_cell.length_a   1.000
_cell.length_b   1.000
_cell.length_c   1.000
_cell.angle_alpha   90.00
_cell.angle_beta   90.00
_cell.angle_gamma   90.00
#
_symmetry.space_group_name_H-M   'P 1'
#
loop_
_entity.id
_entity.type
_entity.pdbx_description
1 polymer ?
#
loop_
_entity_poly.entity_id
_entity_poly.type
_entity_poly.pdbx_seq_one_letter_code
_entity_poly.pdbx_strand_id
1 'polypeptide(L)'
;MNAKKILALLLSAAMLLSLAACGAKEAPAAIQATQSQGQAAAPDADVAPAKESTLVYGSGDYDSINPIMNEHCEIKHLLFDSLLIRDGDGNLVPSLAESWSYDEASMTYTFKLRNDVKWHDGEPFTAEDVAFTIAAIKDPDNGSENAPNYEEIAEIKVISDTEIAFVLSEPNYAFLDYMTMSIVPKHLLEGEDMWSSDYFKAPIGTGPYKLSDWEVGQAIVMVKNEDYFGGAANIDTVIFKIVTDDTAKALQLKNGELDLAQVTPKDAQTFDGMDELTVYDMKTADYRGILYNFWNPYWQENADLIPAVNYAIDRQAILDAVLLGCGEVAYSPIQLNKYNYDGVEKYDYDPAKAVAVLEAAGCVKDADGYWSRGGERIAFTINATPGDQVRIDMAMIAAQQLQQIGLDVKANVPADGIDWGGQECCIIGWGSPFDADDHTYKVFGTDKGANYSGYSNADVDKYLTAARQTNVDSERAENYKQFQIALADSPAYTFFCYIDAMYVADSAIHGIAADTVLGHHGVGIFWNVTEWTMD
;
A
#
# COMPACT_ATOMS: atom_id res chain seq x y z
N MET A 1 54.87 -2.63 -3.65
CA MET A 1 54.45 -1.53 -2.78
C MET A 1 53.82 -0.47 -3.67
N ASN A 2 52.54 -0.36 -3.71
CA ASN A 2 51.77 0.35 -4.74
C ASN A 2 51.43 1.78 -4.33
N ALA A 3 51.54 2.65 -5.32
CA ALA A 3 51.45 4.12 -5.30
C ALA A 3 50.06 4.71 -4.92
N LYS A 4 49.17 3.97 -4.25
CA LYS A 4 47.84 4.42 -3.83
C LYS A 4 47.71 4.80 -2.34
N LYS A 5 48.80 4.85 -1.58
CA LYS A 5 48.83 5.24 -0.15
C LYS A 5 49.44 6.60 0.16
N ILE A 6 49.73 7.42 -0.83
CA ILE A 6 50.37 8.74 -0.65
C ILE A 6 49.43 9.93 -0.92
N LEU A 7 48.17 9.70 -1.33
CA LEU A 7 47.24 10.80 -1.64
C LEU A 7 46.20 11.10 -0.52
N ALA A 8 46.31 10.45 0.63
CA ALA A 8 45.35 10.63 1.74
C ALA A 8 45.90 11.47 2.92
N LEU A 9 47.04 12.15 2.77
CA LEU A 9 47.71 12.87 3.86
C LEU A 9 48.00 14.34 3.57
N LEU A 10 47.40 14.97 2.57
CA LEU A 10 47.62 16.37 2.19
C LEU A 10 46.37 17.27 2.12
N LEU A 11 45.25 16.86 2.70
CA LEU A 11 43.99 17.65 2.73
C LEU A 11 43.48 17.99 4.14
N SER A 12 44.29 17.91 5.17
CA SER A 12 43.91 18.24 6.55
C SER A 12 44.72 19.36 7.21
N ALA A 13 45.24 20.34 6.45
CA ALA A 13 46.02 21.44 6.99
C ALA A 13 45.75 22.80 6.32
N ALA A 14 44.48 23.19 6.15
CA ALA A 14 44.14 24.52 5.60
C ALA A 14 42.80 25.06 6.13
N MET A 15 42.54 24.96 7.44
CA MET A 15 41.42 25.69 8.08
C MET A 15 41.78 26.01 9.53
N LEU A 16 42.68 26.90 9.73
CA LEU A 16 42.91 27.64 10.99
C LEU A 16 43.79 28.82 10.67
N LEU A 17 43.25 30.01 10.49
CA LEU A 17 43.85 31.33 10.70
C LEU A 17 43.08 32.41 9.89
N SER A 18 42.07 33.03 10.53
CA SER A 18 41.78 34.46 10.31
C SER A 18 40.78 34.95 11.38
N LEU A 19 41.31 35.25 12.54
CA LEU A 19 40.73 36.13 13.54
C LEU A 19 41.66 37.34 13.72
N ALA A 20 41.03 38.53 13.78
CA ALA A 20 41.57 39.81 14.22
C ALA A 20 41.99 40.81 13.16
N ALA A 21 41.11 41.82 12.96
CA ALA A 21 41.57 43.22 13.01
C ALA A 21 40.37 44.17 13.26
N CYS A 22 40.40 44.83 14.40
CA CYS A 22 39.59 45.98 14.78
C CYS A 22 39.86 47.22 13.93
N GLY A 23 38.83 48.09 13.76
CA GLY A 23 38.98 49.43 13.22
C GLY A 23 37.75 50.29 13.43
N ALA A 24 37.69 51.02 14.56
CA ALA A 24 36.70 52.06 14.85
C ALA A 24 36.93 53.31 14.04
N LYS A 25 35.88 54.00 13.56
CA LYS A 25 35.79 55.46 13.46
C LYS A 25 34.38 55.99 13.25
N GLU A 26 33.92 56.76 14.23
CA GLU A 26 33.31 58.10 14.23
C GLU A 26 31.96 58.32 13.49
N ALA A 27 31.02 58.72 14.33
CA ALA A 27 29.76 59.40 13.96
C ALA A 27 29.97 60.89 13.67
N PRO A 28 29.09 61.53 12.94
CA PRO A 28 28.70 62.90 13.32
C PRO A 28 27.19 63.15 13.38
N ALA A 29 26.83 63.91 14.41
CA ALA A 29 25.92 65.03 14.55
C ALA A 29 24.40 64.87 14.27
N ALA A 30 23.67 65.18 15.31
CA ALA A 30 22.24 65.40 15.41
C ALA A 30 21.78 66.64 14.64
N ILE A 31 20.60 66.55 14.07
CA ILE A 31 19.73 67.72 13.74
C ILE A 31 18.37 67.49 14.44
N GLN A 32 18.03 68.44 15.32
CA GLN A 32 16.70 68.61 15.93
C GLN A 32 15.73 69.18 14.91
N ALA A 33 14.51 68.61 14.85
CA ALA A 33 13.33 69.35 14.35
C ALA A 33 12.03 68.78 14.95
N THR A 34 11.47 69.59 15.79
CA THR A 34 10.09 69.98 16.06
C THR A 34 8.97 68.92 16.06
N GLN A 35 8.36 68.80 17.20
CA GLN A 35 7.09 68.10 17.49
C GLN A 35 5.90 68.71 16.73
N SER A 36 5.08 67.84 16.12
CA SER A 36 3.64 68.06 15.93
C SER A 36 2.90 66.82 16.50
N GLN A 37 2.05 67.07 17.47
CA GLN A 37 1.17 66.08 18.06
C GLN A 37 0.09 65.69 17.06
N GLY A 38 0.12 64.42 16.60
CA GLY A 38 -0.96 63.72 15.93
C GLY A 38 -1.20 62.45 16.70
N GLN A 39 -2.41 62.25 17.24
CA GLN A 39 -2.86 61.09 17.96
C GLN A 39 -2.83 59.88 17.02
N ALA A 40 -1.82 59.00 17.18
CA ALA A 40 -1.71 57.76 16.46
C ALA A 40 -2.50 56.66 17.21
N ALA A 41 -3.32 55.93 16.50
CA ALA A 41 -3.90 54.65 16.90
C ALA A 41 -2.81 53.68 17.33
N ALA A 42 -3.11 52.85 18.31
CA ALA A 42 -2.22 51.80 18.77
C ALA A 42 -1.84 50.89 17.59
N PRO A 43 -0.59 50.46 17.45
CA PRO A 43 -0.23 49.47 16.46
C PRO A 43 -0.87 48.14 16.84
N ASP A 44 -1.44 47.45 15.86
CA ASP A 44 -1.78 46.06 15.92
C ASP A 44 -0.57 45.28 16.46
N ALA A 45 -0.84 44.35 17.37
CA ALA A 45 0.18 43.47 17.90
C ALA A 45 0.88 42.77 16.72
N ASP A 46 2.20 42.95 16.59
CA ASP A 46 3.04 42.10 15.75
C ASP A 46 2.75 40.64 16.13
N VAL A 47 1.94 39.97 15.32
CA VAL A 47 1.88 38.52 15.34
C VAL A 47 3.20 38.08 14.74
N ALA A 48 4.09 37.54 15.58
CA ALA A 48 5.28 36.87 15.09
C ALA A 48 4.84 35.85 14.02
N PRO A 49 5.55 35.73 12.88
CA PRO A 49 5.22 34.71 11.91
C PRO A 49 5.18 33.36 12.63
N ALA A 50 4.09 32.62 12.44
CA ALA A 50 3.94 31.29 12.98
C ALA A 50 5.17 30.48 12.54
N LYS A 51 5.78 29.72 13.45
CA LYS A 51 6.89 28.83 13.12
C LYS A 51 6.32 27.79 12.12
N GLU A 52 6.94 27.67 10.96
CA GLU A 52 6.60 26.67 9.97
C GLU A 52 6.65 25.27 10.60
N SER A 53 5.55 24.50 10.47
CA SER A 53 5.44 23.14 10.98
C SER A 53 5.98 22.16 9.96
N THR A 54 6.76 21.19 10.43
CA THR A 54 7.36 20.15 9.57
C THR A 54 7.13 18.79 10.19
N LEU A 55 6.56 17.87 9.41
CA LEU A 55 6.38 16.46 9.74
C LEU A 55 7.44 15.63 9.00
N VAL A 56 8.25 14.87 9.74
CA VAL A 56 9.26 13.96 9.17
C VAL A 56 8.77 12.52 9.29
N TYR A 57 8.40 11.93 8.15
CA TYR A 57 7.96 10.53 8.05
C TYR A 57 9.11 9.62 7.62
N GLY A 58 9.35 8.54 8.37
CA GLY A 58 10.32 7.49 8.03
C GLY A 58 9.78 6.54 6.95
N SER A 59 10.20 6.74 5.72
CA SER A 59 9.70 6.04 4.53
C SER A 59 10.66 4.98 4.00
N GLY A 60 10.16 4.05 3.20
CA GLY A 60 10.95 3.28 2.24
C GLY A 60 11.45 4.16 1.08
N ASP A 61 12.29 3.60 0.21
CA ASP A 61 12.76 4.30 -0.99
C ASP A 61 11.76 4.17 -2.15
N TYR A 62 11.80 5.13 -3.05
CA TYR A 62 10.97 5.16 -4.25
C TYR A 62 11.86 5.31 -5.49
N ASP A 63 11.66 4.44 -6.47
CA ASP A 63 12.27 4.59 -7.81
C ASP A 63 11.47 5.58 -8.67
N SER A 64 10.16 5.63 -8.45
CA SER A 64 9.21 6.52 -9.13
C SER A 64 7.92 6.64 -8.30
N ILE A 65 7.18 7.72 -8.48
CA ILE A 65 5.85 7.92 -7.89
C ILE A 65 4.82 7.82 -9.00
N ASN A 66 4.42 6.58 -9.30
CA ASN A 66 3.46 6.28 -10.36
C ASN A 66 2.17 5.68 -9.77
N PRO A 67 1.15 6.49 -9.48
CA PRO A 67 -0.01 6.06 -8.72
C PRO A 67 -0.96 5.14 -9.51
N ILE A 68 -0.83 5.06 -10.85
CA ILE A 68 -1.67 4.21 -11.68
C ILE A 68 -1.06 2.84 -11.98
N MET A 69 0.23 2.66 -11.68
CA MET A 69 0.97 1.41 -11.84
C MET A 69 1.35 0.79 -10.50
N ASN A 70 1.53 1.61 -9.46
CA ASN A 70 1.92 1.17 -8.12
C ASN A 70 0.97 1.75 -7.07
N GLU A 71 0.14 0.89 -6.48
CA GLU A 71 -0.83 1.27 -5.44
C GLU A 71 -0.21 1.39 -4.04
N HIS A 72 1.03 0.90 -3.83
CA HIS A 72 1.61 0.65 -2.51
C HIS A 72 2.47 1.80 -2.00
N CYS A 73 2.04 3.06 -2.20
CA CYS A 73 2.80 4.21 -1.72
C CYS A 73 1.92 5.20 -0.94
N GLU A 74 2.33 5.52 0.30
CA GLU A 74 1.68 6.53 1.14
C GLU A 74 1.68 7.92 0.48
N ILE A 75 2.74 8.26 -0.24
CA ILE A 75 2.94 9.57 -0.84
C ILE A 75 1.84 9.97 -1.84
N LYS A 76 1.13 8.99 -2.42
CA LYS A 76 0.02 9.27 -3.34
C LYS A 76 -1.10 10.09 -2.69
N HIS A 77 -1.37 9.87 -1.39
CA HIS A 77 -2.41 10.58 -0.64
C HIS A 77 -2.06 12.05 -0.39
N LEU A 78 -0.80 12.44 -0.54
CA LEU A 78 -0.36 13.82 -0.40
C LEU A 78 -0.34 14.56 -1.74
N LEU A 79 0.04 13.86 -2.83
CA LEU A 79 0.28 14.49 -4.12
C LEU A 79 -0.91 14.43 -5.08
N PHE A 80 -1.79 13.44 -4.96
CA PHE A 80 -2.86 13.18 -5.92
C PHE A 80 -4.22 13.05 -5.24
N ASP A 81 -5.26 13.33 -6.02
CA ASP A 81 -6.64 13.03 -5.66
C ASP A 81 -7.26 12.05 -6.65
N SER A 82 -8.41 11.53 -6.29
CA SER A 82 -9.26 10.61 -7.05
C SER A 82 -10.66 11.20 -7.23
N LEU A 83 -11.50 10.56 -8.05
CA LEU A 83 -12.89 11.01 -8.20
C LEU A 83 -13.66 10.89 -6.88
N LEU A 84 -13.48 9.80 -6.18
CA LEU A 84 -14.10 9.49 -4.90
C LEU A 84 -13.01 9.12 -3.89
N ILE A 85 -13.25 9.39 -2.62
CA ILE A 85 -12.43 8.91 -1.50
C ILE A 85 -13.30 8.14 -0.52
N ARG A 86 -12.67 7.41 0.42
CA ARG A 86 -13.36 6.82 1.56
C ARG A 86 -13.13 7.67 2.80
N ASP A 87 -14.22 7.90 3.54
CA ASP A 87 -14.15 8.53 4.85
C ASP A 87 -13.67 7.52 5.94
N GLY A 88 -13.54 7.99 7.18
CA GLY A 88 -13.12 7.16 8.31
C GLY A 88 -14.03 5.98 8.63
N ASP A 89 -15.29 6.02 8.19
CA ASP A 89 -16.26 4.93 8.31
C ASP A 89 -16.24 3.98 7.10
N GLY A 90 -15.39 4.25 6.11
CA GLY A 90 -15.26 3.48 4.89
C GLY A 90 -16.33 3.77 3.82
N ASN A 91 -17.13 4.82 3.96
CA ASN A 91 -18.11 5.21 2.94
C ASN A 91 -17.44 5.95 1.80
N LEU A 92 -17.91 5.70 0.56
CA LEU A 92 -17.50 6.49 -0.60
C LEU A 92 -18.10 7.89 -0.52
N VAL A 93 -17.24 8.90 -0.58
CA VAL A 93 -17.61 10.32 -0.56
C VAL A 93 -17.00 11.07 -1.73
N PRO A 94 -17.59 12.21 -2.13
CA PRO A 94 -17.05 13.09 -3.19
C PRO A 94 -15.62 13.58 -2.91
N SER A 95 -14.79 13.65 -3.99
CA SER A 95 -13.50 14.34 -4.01
C SER A 95 -13.39 15.19 -5.28
N LEU A 96 -12.67 14.75 -6.34
CA LEU A 96 -12.65 15.45 -7.63
C LEU A 96 -14.02 15.42 -8.34
N ALA A 97 -14.85 14.42 -8.06
CA ALA A 97 -16.25 14.42 -8.47
C ALA A 97 -17.13 15.01 -7.35
N GLU A 98 -18.04 15.95 -7.70
CA GLU A 98 -19.04 16.51 -6.79
C GLU A 98 -20.20 15.53 -6.55
N SER A 99 -20.54 14.72 -7.56
CA SER A 99 -21.63 13.75 -7.52
C SER A 99 -21.53 12.76 -8.68
N TRP A 100 -22.27 11.66 -8.53
CA TRP A 100 -22.42 10.65 -9.59
C TRP A 100 -23.82 10.09 -9.65
N SER A 101 -24.13 9.43 -10.76
CA SER A 101 -25.37 8.67 -10.96
C SER A 101 -25.12 7.42 -11.79
N TYR A 102 -25.97 6.42 -11.63
CA TYR A 102 -25.98 5.21 -12.44
C TYR A 102 -27.31 5.01 -13.11
N ASP A 103 -27.30 4.85 -14.42
CA ASP A 103 -28.46 4.44 -15.22
C ASP A 103 -28.36 2.95 -15.55
N GLU A 104 -29.19 2.14 -14.88
CA GLU A 104 -29.22 0.69 -15.08
C GLU A 104 -29.61 0.29 -16.50
N ALA A 105 -30.46 1.06 -17.17
CA ALA A 105 -30.95 0.70 -18.50
C ALA A 105 -29.85 0.81 -19.57
N SER A 106 -28.96 1.76 -19.42
CA SER A 106 -27.79 1.96 -20.30
C SER A 106 -26.47 1.50 -19.68
N MET A 107 -26.48 0.97 -18.47
CA MET A 107 -25.30 0.57 -17.69
C MET A 107 -24.24 1.69 -17.64
N THR A 108 -24.69 2.93 -17.38
CA THR A 108 -23.84 4.12 -17.50
C THR A 108 -23.68 4.79 -16.16
N TYR A 109 -22.43 4.91 -15.69
CA TYR A 109 -22.06 5.81 -14.60
C TYR A 109 -21.72 7.18 -15.17
N THR A 110 -22.32 8.25 -14.61
CA THR A 110 -22.03 9.64 -14.98
C THR A 110 -21.52 10.37 -13.75
N PHE A 111 -20.38 11.06 -13.88
CA PHE A 111 -19.76 11.85 -12.82
C PHE A 111 -19.79 13.32 -13.21
N LYS A 112 -20.20 14.16 -12.26
CA LYS A 112 -20.00 15.61 -12.32
C LYS A 112 -18.75 15.96 -11.56
N LEU A 113 -17.82 16.59 -12.24
CA LEU A 113 -16.52 16.95 -11.70
C LEU A 113 -16.55 18.38 -11.15
N ARG A 114 -15.70 18.66 -10.18
CA ARG A 114 -15.43 20.02 -9.69
C ARG A 114 -14.86 20.89 -10.82
N ASN A 115 -15.11 22.17 -10.73
CA ASN A 115 -14.60 23.17 -11.70
C ASN A 115 -13.60 24.15 -11.08
N ASP A 116 -13.25 23.95 -9.81
CA ASP A 116 -12.36 24.80 -9.02
C ASP A 116 -11.02 24.12 -8.71
N VAL A 117 -10.78 22.91 -9.26
CA VAL A 117 -9.54 22.14 -9.06
C VAL A 117 -8.50 22.55 -10.11
N LYS A 118 -7.26 22.69 -9.63
CA LYS A 118 -6.07 22.93 -10.47
C LYS A 118 -4.99 21.93 -10.15
N TRP A 119 -4.26 21.53 -11.17
CA TRP A 119 -2.98 20.86 -11.02
C TRP A 119 -1.98 21.76 -10.29
N HIS A 120 -0.95 21.19 -9.69
CA HIS A 120 0.07 21.94 -8.93
C HIS A 120 0.81 22.99 -9.77
N ASP A 121 0.83 22.85 -11.09
CA ASP A 121 1.39 23.81 -12.05
C ASP A 121 0.43 24.93 -12.45
N GLY A 122 -0.84 24.84 -12.00
CA GLY A 122 -1.88 25.84 -12.23
C GLY A 122 -2.83 25.55 -13.39
N GLU A 123 -2.58 24.52 -14.21
CA GLU A 123 -3.49 24.07 -15.25
C GLU A 123 -4.81 23.53 -14.64
N PRO A 124 -5.97 23.73 -15.30
CA PRO A 124 -7.23 23.23 -14.78
C PRO A 124 -7.31 21.70 -14.89
N PHE A 125 -7.88 21.05 -13.86
CA PHE A 125 -8.30 19.67 -13.91
C PHE A 125 -9.60 19.54 -14.74
N THR A 126 -9.67 18.53 -15.62
CA THR A 126 -10.81 18.31 -16.51
C THR A 126 -11.18 16.84 -16.65
N ALA A 127 -12.33 16.56 -17.26
CA ALA A 127 -12.77 15.22 -17.62
C ALA A 127 -11.82 14.49 -18.60
N GLU A 128 -11.02 15.23 -19.37
CA GLU A 128 -10.00 14.64 -20.25
C GLU A 128 -8.87 13.97 -19.46
N ASP A 129 -8.50 14.48 -18.28
CA ASP A 129 -7.50 13.85 -17.40
C ASP A 129 -8.01 12.52 -16.86
N VAL A 130 -9.29 12.48 -16.48
CA VAL A 130 -9.95 11.25 -16.02
C VAL A 130 -9.99 10.21 -17.13
N ALA A 131 -10.43 10.61 -18.33
CA ALA A 131 -10.49 9.73 -19.50
C ALA A 131 -9.10 9.17 -19.85
N PHE A 132 -8.08 10.02 -19.83
CA PHE A 132 -6.69 9.67 -20.08
C PHE A 132 -6.18 8.64 -19.06
N THR A 133 -6.39 8.90 -17.76
CA THR A 133 -5.94 8.01 -16.68
C THR A 133 -6.50 6.60 -16.84
N ILE A 134 -7.82 6.48 -17.02
CA ILE A 134 -8.48 5.18 -17.18
C ILE A 134 -8.03 4.49 -18.48
N ALA A 135 -7.84 5.24 -19.57
CA ALA A 135 -7.33 4.68 -20.82
C ALA A 135 -5.89 4.13 -20.65
N ALA A 136 -5.02 4.87 -19.94
CA ALA A 136 -3.65 4.42 -19.64
C ALA A 136 -3.62 3.15 -18.79
N ILE A 137 -4.50 3.00 -17.80
CA ILE A 137 -4.62 1.77 -16.99
C ILE A 137 -5.09 0.60 -17.85
N LYS A 138 -6.06 0.82 -18.75
CA LYS A 138 -6.62 -0.22 -19.62
C LYS A 138 -5.72 -0.61 -20.78
N ASP A 139 -4.69 0.17 -21.10
CA ASP A 139 -3.78 -0.12 -22.19
C ASP A 139 -2.95 -1.38 -21.87
N PRO A 140 -3.08 -2.47 -22.64
CA PRO A 140 -2.36 -3.70 -22.37
C PRO A 140 -0.83 -3.54 -22.50
N ASP A 141 -0.34 -2.56 -23.26
CA ASP A 141 1.08 -2.28 -23.39
C ASP A 141 1.68 -1.71 -22.09
N ASN A 142 0.85 -1.11 -21.25
CA ASN A 142 1.24 -0.63 -19.92
C ASN A 142 1.24 -1.73 -18.86
N GLY A 143 0.49 -2.83 -19.04
CA GLY A 143 0.49 -3.97 -18.13
C GLY A 143 0.09 -3.65 -16.69
N SER A 144 -0.82 -2.68 -16.47
CA SER A 144 -1.29 -2.33 -15.14
C SER A 144 -2.06 -3.49 -14.50
N GLU A 145 -1.73 -3.83 -13.26
CA GLU A 145 -2.46 -4.84 -12.47
C GLU A 145 -3.91 -4.43 -12.17
N ASN A 146 -4.22 -3.13 -12.32
CA ASN A 146 -5.55 -2.57 -12.11
C ASN A 146 -6.45 -2.62 -13.36
N ALA A 147 -5.93 -3.02 -14.51
CA ALA A 147 -6.71 -3.14 -15.75
C ALA A 147 -8.00 -3.98 -15.60
N PRO A 148 -8.03 -5.11 -14.84
CA PRO A 148 -9.24 -5.89 -14.60
C PRO A 148 -10.36 -5.13 -13.88
N ASN A 149 -10.04 -4.08 -13.11
CA ASN A 149 -11.04 -3.27 -12.42
C ASN A 149 -11.88 -2.43 -13.38
N TYR A 150 -11.39 -2.20 -14.58
CA TYR A 150 -12.00 -1.36 -15.62
C TYR A 150 -12.34 -2.11 -16.91
N GLU A 151 -12.24 -3.44 -16.93
CA GLU A 151 -12.40 -4.25 -18.15
C GLU A 151 -13.79 -4.10 -18.76
N GLU A 152 -14.85 -3.90 -17.93
CA GLU A 152 -16.22 -3.72 -18.41
C GLU A 152 -16.49 -2.35 -19.03
N ILE A 153 -15.58 -1.38 -18.94
CA ILE A 153 -15.78 -0.09 -19.64
C ILE A 153 -15.71 -0.32 -21.15
N ALA A 154 -16.88 -0.24 -21.80
CA ALA A 154 -17.02 -0.33 -23.24
C ALA A 154 -16.77 1.01 -23.92
N GLU A 155 -17.13 2.14 -23.28
CA GLU A 155 -16.96 3.48 -23.85
C GLU A 155 -16.75 4.51 -22.72
N ILE A 156 -15.81 5.41 -22.92
CA ILE A 156 -15.59 6.61 -22.09
C ILE A 156 -16.09 7.81 -22.85
N LYS A 157 -17.01 8.59 -22.28
CA LYS A 157 -17.61 9.77 -22.90
C LYS A 157 -17.24 11.01 -22.11
N VAL A 158 -16.36 11.84 -22.62
CA VAL A 158 -16.16 13.20 -22.15
C VAL A 158 -17.32 14.06 -22.69
N ILE A 159 -18.23 14.43 -21.80
CA ILE A 159 -19.44 15.19 -22.15
C ILE A 159 -19.11 16.70 -22.17
N SER A 160 -18.34 17.14 -21.19
CA SER A 160 -17.80 18.50 -21.06
C SER A 160 -16.53 18.46 -20.21
N ASP A 161 -15.87 19.59 -20.00
CA ASP A 161 -14.69 19.68 -19.10
C ASP A 161 -15.01 19.21 -17.67
N THR A 162 -16.28 19.25 -17.25
CA THR A 162 -16.73 18.91 -15.89
C THR A 162 -17.75 17.77 -15.84
N GLU A 163 -17.87 16.98 -16.89
CA GLU A 163 -18.80 15.85 -16.91
C GLU A 163 -18.26 14.71 -17.77
N ILE A 164 -18.19 13.51 -17.18
CA ILE A 164 -17.72 12.30 -17.83
C ILE A 164 -18.67 11.14 -17.56
N ALA A 165 -18.85 10.26 -18.56
CA ALA A 165 -19.64 9.05 -18.40
C ALA A 165 -18.86 7.80 -18.85
N PHE A 166 -19.06 6.72 -18.11
CA PHE A 166 -18.53 5.38 -18.41
C PHE A 166 -19.67 4.46 -18.73
N VAL A 167 -19.73 4.00 -19.97
CA VAL A 167 -20.69 2.99 -20.42
C VAL A 167 -20.07 1.63 -20.22
N LEU A 168 -20.70 0.78 -19.44
CA LEU A 168 -20.24 -0.58 -19.17
C LEU A 168 -20.85 -1.58 -20.16
N SER A 169 -20.10 -2.61 -20.52
CA SER A 169 -20.56 -3.76 -21.32
C SER A 169 -21.43 -4.71 -20.50
N GLU A 170 -21.18 -4.77 -19.19
CA GLU A 170 -21.89 -5.58 -18.21
C GLU A 170 -22.01 -4.79 -16.90
N PRO A 171 -23.00 -5.09 -16.03
CA PRO A 171 -23.09 -4.44 -14.73
C PRO A 171 -21.86 -4.71 -13.89
N ASN A 172 -21.29 -3.66 -13.28
CA ASN A 172 -20.24 -3.75 -12.28
C ASN A 172 -20.58 -2.81 -11.12
N TYR A 173 -21.03 -3.38 -10.00
CA TYR A 173 -21.45 -2.60 -8.82
C TYR A 173 -20.30 -2.33 -7.84
N ALA A 174 -19.09 -2.88 -8.10
CA ALA A 174 -17.85 -2.46 -7.44
C ALA A 174 -17.20 -1.26 -8.14
N PHE A 175 -17.74 -0.80 -9.29
CA PHE A 175 -17.12 0.23 -10.13
C PHE A 175 -16.82 1.54 -9.40
N LEU A 176 -17.66 1.93 -8.44
CA LEU A 176 -17.45 3.16 -7.66
C LEU A 176 -16.22 3.06 -6.75
N ASP A 177 -15.88 1.88 -6.27
CA ASP A 177 -14.68 1.66 -5.46
C ASP A 177 -13.40 1.91 -6.26
N TYR A 178 -13.42 1.57 -7.54
CA TYR A 178 -12.29 1.82 -8.44
C TYR A 178 -12.13 3.28 -8.84
N MET A 179 -13.12 4.12 -8.55
CA MET A 179 -13.02 5.58 -8.73
C MET A 179 -12.23 6.26 -7.61
N THR A 180 -11.67 5.50 -6.67
CA THR A 180 -10.68 5.96 -5.69
C THR A 180 -9.22 5.90 -6.21
N MET A 181 -9.03 5.53 -7.47
CA MET A 181 -7.73 5.58 -8.15
C MET A 181 -7.32 7.04 -8.38
N SER A 182 -6.06 7.35 -8.09
CA SER A 182 -5.46 8.66 -8.35
C SER A 182 -5.54 9.06 -9.82
N ILE A 183 -5.89 10.31 -10.09
CA ILE A 183 -5.92 10.83 -11.46
C ILE A 183 -4.57 11.49 -11.78
N VAL A 184 -4.09 11.30 -13.02
CA VAL A 184 -2.83 11.85 -13.51
C VAL A 184 -3.07 12.85 -14.66
N PRO A 185 -2.18 13.87 -14.85
CA PRO A 185 -2.39 14.97 -15.78
C PRO A 185 -2.14 14.53 -17.24
N LYS A 186 -3.18 14.59 -18.06
CA LYS A 186 -3.08 14.33 -19.50
C LYS A 186 -2.06 15.24 -20.19
N HIS A 187 -2.06 16.55 -19.84
CA HIS A 187 -1.21 17.55 -20.51
C HIS A 187 0.29 17.30 -20.35
N LEU A 188 0.71 16.50 -19.35
CA LEU A 188 2.11 16.15 -19.12
C LEU A 188 2.46 14.72 -19.56
N LEU A 189 1.45 13.85 -19.70
CA LEU A 189 1.68 12.42 -19.93
C LEU A 189 1.20 11.93 -21.29
N GLU A 190 0.44 12.73 -22.06
CA GLU A 190 -0.02 12.30 -23.38
C GLU A 190 1.15 12.04 -24.34
N GLY A 191 1.31 10.80 -24.75
CA GLY A 191 2.41 10.35 -25.62
C GLY A 191 3.69 9.93 -24.89
N GLU A 192 3.71 10.00 -23.57
CA GLU A 192 4.81 9.50 -22.74
C GLU A 192 4.64 8.01 -22.44
N ASP A 193 5.75 7.34 -22.16
CA ASP A 193 5.76 5.95 -21.67
C ASP A 193 5.45 5.91 -20.17
N MET A 194 4.44 5.14 -19.77
CA MET A 194 3.93 5.12 -18.39
C MET A 194 4.90 4.49 -17.38
N TRP A 195 5.96 3.81 -17.82
CA TRP A 195 6.95 3.23 -16.93
C TRP A 195 8.24 4.06 -16.80
N SER A 196 8.61 4.79 -17.86
CA SER A 196 9.91 5.44 -17.96
C SER A 196 9.84 6.98 -18.01
N SER A 197 8.66 7.58 -18.05
CA SER A 197 8.52 9.04 -18.09
C SER A 197 9.17 9.70 -16.87
N ASP A 198 9.96 10.74 -17.12
CA ASP A 198 10.58 11.56 -16.07
C ASP A 198 9.54 12.33 -15.22
N TYR A 199 8.29 12.42 -15.68
CA TYR A 199 7.18 12.95 -14.87
C TYR A 199 7.07 12.23 -13.52
N PHE A 200 7.21 10.91 -13.47
CA PHE A 200 7.06 10.13 -12.24
C PHE A 200 8.22 10.31 -11.24
N LYS A 201 9.27 11.07 -11.62
CA LYS A 201 10.35 11.50 -10.73
C LYS A 201 10.17 12.94 -10.23
N ALA A 202 9.22 13.69 -10.82
CA ALA A 202 8.83 15.03 -10.41
C ALA A 202 7.32 15.22 -10.60
N PRO A 203 6.47 14.40 -9.96
CA PRO A 203 5.04 14.37 -10.26
C PRO A 203 4.34 15.66 -9.85
N ILE A 204 3.38 16.05 -10.68
CA ILE A 204 2.46 17.16 -10.49
C ILE A 204 1.06 16.58 -10.32
N GLY A 205 0.49 16.71 -9.13
CA GLY A 205 -0.84 16.24 -8.79
C GLY A 205 -1.82 17.37 -8.55
N THR A 206 -2.95 17.02 -7.96
CA THR A 206 -3.98 17.98 -7.49
C THR A 206 -4.04 18.04 -5.96
N GLY A 207 -3.28 17.20 -5.27
CA GLY A 207 -3.37 16.90 -3.85
C GLY A 207 -3.03 18.04 -2.89
N PRO A 208 -3.20 17.80 -1.57
CA PRO A 208 -2.99 18.80 -0.53
C PRO A 208 -1.53 19.24 -0.35
N TYR A 209 -0.58 18.51 -0.91
CA TYR A 209 0.84 18.86 -0.92
C TYR A 209 1.42 18.82 -2.33
N LYS A 210 2.42 19.66 -2.57
CA LYS A 210 3.19 19.77 -3.82
C LYS A 210 4.60 19.25 -3.58
N LEU A 211 5.14 18.48 -4.52
CA LEU A 211 6.55 18.12 -4.51
C LEU A 211 7.41 19.38 -4.61
N SER A 212 8.33 19.55 -3.67
CA SER A 212 9.28 20.66 -3.64
C SER A 212 10.68 20.21 -4.02
N ASP A 213 11.14 19.06 -3.51
CA ASP A 213 12.46 18.50 -3.79
C ASP A 213 12.47 16.98 -3.63
N TRP A 214 13.31 16.28 -4.37
CA TRP A 214 13.54 14.85 -4.25
C TRP A 214 15.01 14.51 -4.40
N GLU A 215 15.66 14.27 -3.27
CA GLU A 215 17.00 13.70 -3.20
C GLU A 215 16.91 12.17 -3.16
N VAL A 216 17.14 11.51 -4.30
CA VAL A 216 17.00 10.05 -4.45
C VAL A 216 17.80 9.30 -3.39
N GLY A 217 17.16 8.36 -2.71
CA GLY A 217 17.75 7.59 -1.61
C GLY A 217 17.95 8.35 -0.31
N GLN A 218 17.49 9.60 -0.20
CA GLN A 218 17.64 10.43 1.00
C GLN A 218 16.31 10.96 1.52
N ALA A 219 15.62 11.80 0.73
CA ALA A 219 14.38 12.42 1.15
C ALA A 219 13.53 12.93 -0.02
N ILE A 220 12.21 12.97 0.21
CA ILE A 220 11.24 13.63 -0.64
C ILE A 220 10.58 14.72 0.20
N VAL A 221 10.69 15.98 -0.24
CA VAL A 221 10.16 17.16 0.47
C VAL A 221 8.93 17.66 -0.24
N MET A 222 7.85 17.77 0.49
CA MET A 222 6.58 18.28 0.00
C MET A 222 6.13 19.46 0.84
N VAL A 223 5.62 20.50 0.19
CA VAL A 223 5.08 21.70 0.83
C VAL A 223 3.57 21.75 0.60
N LYS A 224 2.84 22.28 1.57
CA LYS A 224 1.38 22.37 1.46
C LYS A 224 0.94 23.12 0.20
N ASN A 225 -0.17 22.70 -0.37
CA ASN A 225 -0.85 23.38 -1.45
C ASN A 225 -1.83 24.41 -0.86
N GLU A 226 -1.45 25.67 -0.84
CA GLU A 226 -2.30 26.75 -0.32
C GLU A 226 -3.62 26.91 -1.09
N ASP A 227 -3.65 26.49 -2.36
CA ASP A 227 -4.81 26.56 -3.25
C ASP A 227 -5.58 25.22 -3.31
N TYR A 228 -5.36 24.31 -2.36
CA TYR A 228 -6.03 23.01 -2.36
C TYR A 228 -7.55 23.18 -2.24
N PHE A 229 -8.29 22.53 -3.12
CA PHE A 229 -9.76 22.67 -3.18
C PHE A 229 -10.47 22.16 -1.90
N GLY A 230 -9.85 21.25 -1.15
CA GLY A 230 -10.32 20.76 0.15
C GLY A 230 -9.95 21.67 1.33
N GLY A 231 -9.24 22.78 1.08
CA GLY A 231 -8.64 23.65 2.09
C GLY A 231 -7.19 23.28 2.38
N ALA A 232 -6.34 24.30 2.58
CA ALA A 232 -4.91 24.10 2.84
C ALA A 232 -4.71 23.24 4.10
N ALA A 233 -3.74 22.33 4.05
CA ALA A 233 -3.33 21.51 5.20
C ALA A 233 -2.77 22.40 6.33
N ASN A 234 -2.86 21.93 7.57
CA ASN A 234 -2.36 22.67 8.72
C ASN A 234 -0.83 22.56 8.87
N ILE A 235 -0.24 21.43 8.45
CA ILE A 235 1.21 21.19 8.48
C ILE A 235 1.81 21.76 7.20
N ASP A 236 2.83 22.65 7.34
CA ASP A 236 3.39 23.39 6.20
C ASP A 236 4.26 22.52 5.29
N THR A 237 5.03 21.58 5.87
CA THR A 237 5.98 20.74 5.16
C THR A 237 5.89 19.29 5.63
N VAL A 238 5.89 18.34 4.70
CA VAL A 238 6.02 16.91 4.97
C VAL A 238 7.29 16.40 4.27
N ILE A 239 8.15 15.74 5.05
CA ILE A 239 9.39 15.15 4.56
C ILE A 239 9.31 13.65 4.67
N PHE A 240 9.36 12.94 3.55
CA PHE A 240 9.56 11.49 3.53
C PHE A 240 11.06 11.22 3.56
N LYS A 241 11.60 10.98 4.75
CA LYS A 241 13.01 10.63 4.97
C LYS A 241 13.19 9.14 4.67
N ILE A 242 14.09 8.83 3.72
CA ILE A 242 14.32 7.43 3.31
C ILE A 242 15.12 6.70 4.38
N VAL A 243 14.49 5.74 5.03
CA VAL A 243 15.07 4.85 6.05
C VAL A 243 14.53 3.45 5.82
N THR A 244 15.29 2.63 5.11
CA THR A 244 14.86 1.30 4.66
C THR A 244 14.97 0.20 5.73
N ASP A 245 15.72 0.45 6.80
CA ASP A 245 15.88 -0.49 7.93
C ASP A 245 14.94 -0.13 9.07
N ASP A 246 14.07 -1.07 9.47
CA ASP A 246 13.03 -0.82 10.49
C ASP A 246 13.61 -0.55 11.88
N THR A 247 14.72 -1.19 12.25
CA THR A 247 15.40 -0.92 13.52
C THR A 247 16.01 0.49 13.52
N ALA A 248 16.51 0.96 12.37
CA ALA A 248 16.98 2.33 12.22
C ALA A 248 15.83 3.35 12.31
N LYS A 249 14.65 3.05 11.73
CA LYS A 249 13.44 3.87 11.91
C LYS A 249 13.08 3.99 13.40
N ALA A 250 13.01 2.86 14.11
CA ALA A 250 12.72 2.85 15.55
C ALA A 250 13.72 3.66 16.37
N LEU A 251 15.00 3.60 16.03
CA LEU A 251 16.03 4.39 16.72
C LEU A 251 15.90 5.89 16.43
N GLN A 252 15.61 6.27 15.17
CA GLN A 252 15.44 7.66 14.78
C GLN A 252 14.18 8.29 15.41
N LEU A 253 13.06 7.54 15.53
CA LEU A 253 11.90 7.97 16.31
C LEU A 253 12.26 8.28 17.77
N LYS A 254 13.00 7.38 18.43
CA LYS A 254 13.45 7.59 19.83
C LYS A 254 14.35 8.82 20.02
N ASN A 255 15.07 9.19 18.98
CA ASN A 255 15.98 10.34 18.99
C ASN A 255 15.30 11.65 18.54
N GLY A 256 14.02 11.61 18.13
CA GLY A 256 13.30 12.76 17.57
C GLY A 256 13.84 13.19 16.20
N GLU A 257 14.41 12.25 15.43
CA GLU A 257 14.84 12.47 14.04
C GLU A 257 13.74 12.12 13.03
N LEU A 258 12.73 11.38 13.46
CA LEU A 258 11.48 11.11 12.77
C LEU A 258 10.34 11.44 13.72
N ASP A 259 9.25 11.96 13.16
CA ASP A 259 8.02 12.27 13.89
C ASP A 259 6.98 11.16 13.74
N LEU A 260 7.05 10.38 12.66
CA LEU A 260 6.13 9.28 12.33
C LEU A 260 6.85 8.21 11.53
N ALA A 261 6.63 6.94 11.83
CA ALA A 261 7.03 5.83 10.96
C ALA A 261 6.19 4.57 11.24
N GLN A 262 6.04 3.72 10.20
CA GLN A 262 5.66 2.34 10.37
C GLN A 262 6.87 1.54 10.85
N VAL A 263 6.67 0.68 11.86
CA VAL A 263 7.70 -0.16 12.48
C VAL A 263 7.23 -1.60 12.60
N THR A 264 8.13 -2.53 12.87
CA THR A 264 7.74 -3.92 13.14
C THR A 264 7.04 -4.04 14.51
N PRO A 265 6.18 -5.06 14.73
CA PRO A 265 5.60 -5.33 16.05
C PRO A 265 6.66 -5.46 17.17
N LYS A 266 7.82 -6.03 16.84
CA LYS A 266 8.95 -6.16 17.77
C LYS A 266 9.55 -4.82 18.16
N ASP A 267 9.73 -3.92 17.19
CA ASP A 267 10.26 -2.59 17.47
C ASP A 267 9.23 -1.73 18.20
N ALA A 268 7.93 -1.88 17.89
CA ALA A 268 6.84 -1.18 18.57
C ALA A 268 6.85 -1.40 20.09
N GLN A 269 7.11 -2.64 20.56
CA GLN A 269 7.21 -2.94 21.99
C GLN A 269 8.34 -2.14 22.70
N THR A 270 9.31 -1.66 21.97
CA THR A 270 10.44 -0.90 22.53
C THR A 270 10.07 0.55 22.89
N PHE A 271 8.86 0.99 22.56
CA PHE A 271 8.32 2.32 22.88
C PHE A 271 7.40 2.32 24.10
N ASP A 272 7.16 1.15 24.70
CA ASP A 272 6.33 1.03 25.91
C ASP A 272 6.84 1.94 27.04
N GLY A 273 5.96 2.82 27.55
CA GLY A 273 6.25 3.74 28.62
C GLY A 273 7.00 5.02 28.20
N MET A 274 7.09 5.33 26.93
CA MET A 274 7.57 6.60 26.40
C MET A 274 6.38 7.55 26.21
N ASP A 275 6.26 8.58 27.06
CA ASP A 275 5.12 9.52 27.04
C ASP A 275 5.14 10.44 25.80
N GLU A 276 6.32 10.65 25.22
CA GLU A 276 6.52 11.51 24.05
C GLU A 276 6.13 10.86 22.73
N LEU A 277 5.91 9.54 22.73
CA LEU A 277 5.59 8.76 21.51
C LEU A 277 4.31 7.95 21.73
N THR A 278 3.46 7.90 20.72
CA THR A 278 2.23 7.11 20.70
C THR A 278 2.37 5.95 19.73
N VAL A 279 2.08 4.75 20.21
CA VAL A 279 2.02 3.54 19.37
C VAL A 279 0.59 3.32 18.92
N TYR A 280 0.39 3.21 17.61
CA TYR A 280 -0.87 2.89 16.96
C TYR A 280 -0.82 1.46 16.42
N ASP A 281 -1.68 0.59 16.94
CA ASP A 281 -1.93 -0.76 16.42
C ASP A 281 -3.13 -0.68 15.46
N MET A 282 -2.84 -0.42 14.16
CA MET A 282 -3.85 -0.18 13.15
C MET A 282 -4.19 -1.46 12.40
N LYS A 283 -5.47 -1.78 12.34
CA LYS A 283 -5.94 -2.94 11.60
C LYS A 283 -5.74 -2.76 10.10
N THR A 284 -5.39 -3.85 9.42
CA THR A 284 -5.35 -3.89 7.96
C THR A 284 -6.24 -5.01 7.42
N ALA A 285 -6.64 -4.91 6.17
CA ALA A 285 -7.26 -6.02 5.46
C ALA A 285 -6.21 -6.96 4.80
N ASP A 286 -4.92 -6.76 5.09
CA ASP A 286 -3.81 -7.41 4.43
C ASP A 286 -3.50 -8.79 5.04
N TYR A 287 -3.75 -9.85 4.29
CA TYR A 287 -3.41 -11.22 4.73
C TYR A 287 -2.05 -11.65 4.22
N ARG A 288 -1.48 -12.67 4.88
CA ARG A 288 -0.28 -13.40 4.45
C ARG A 288 -0.58 -14.88 4.36
N GLY A 289 0.06 -15.56 3.41
CA GLY A 289 -0.06 -16.99 3.21
C GLY A 289 0.90 -17.54 2.16
N ILE A 290 0.86 -18.86 1.98
CA ILE A 290 1.55 -19.54 0.88
C ILE A 290 0.67 -19.46 -0.35
N LEU A 291 1.17 -18.83 -1.43
CA LEU A 291 0.62 -18.91 -2.78
C LEU A 291 1.23 -20.10 -3.51
N TYR A 292 0.41 -20.97 -4.09
CA TYR A 292 0.85 -22.09 -4.91
C TYR A 292 0.87 -21.71 -6.39
N ASN A 293 1.93 -22.05 -7.11
CA ASN A 293 2.07 -21.73 -8.52
C ASN A 293 1.54 -22.87 -9.40
N PHE A 294 0.33 -22.72 -9.93
CA PHE A 294 -0.30 -23.71 -10.81
C PHE A 294 0.21 -23.64 -12.28
N TRP A 295 1.05 -22.68 -12.63
CA TRP A 295 1.84 -22.77 -13.87
C TRP A 295 2.98 -23.77 -13.74
N ASN A 296 3.45 -24.02 -12.50
CA ASN A 296 4.49 -25.00 -12.24
C ASN A 296 3.91 -26.42 -12.31
N PRO A 297 4.50 -27.34 -13.09
CA PRO A 297 4.05 -28.75 -13.20
C PRO A 297 3.90 -29.46 -11.88
N TYR A 298 4.71 -29.11 -10.88
CA TYR A 298 4.63 -29.72 -9.55
C TYR A 298 3.24 -29.57 -8.93
N TRP A 299 2.67 -28.36 -8.93
CA TRP A 299 1.33 -28.15 -8.34
C TRP A 299 0.18 -28.53 -9.29
N GLN A 300 0.40 -28.60 -10.60
CA GLN A 300 -0.58 -29.21 -11.51
C GLN A 300 -0.82 -30.68 -11.17
N GLU A 301 0.23 -31.39 -10.74
CA GLU A 301 0.17 -32.82 -10.41
C GLU A 301 -0.15 -33.08 -8.93
N ASN A 302 0.09 -32.12 -8.03
CA ASN A 302 0.04 -32.27 -6.58
C ASN A 302 -0.96 -31.36 -5.87
N ALA A 303 -1.90 -30.69 -6.58
CA ALA A 303 -2.87 -29.80 -5.96
C ALA A 303 -3.74 -30.46 -4.88
N ASP A 304 -4.02 -31.75 -5.02
CA ASP A 304 -4.74 -32.57 -4.05
C ASP A 304 -4.01 -32.73 -2.70
N LEU A 305 -2.74 -32.38 -2.62
CA LEU A 305 -1.95 -32.38 -1.38
C LEU A 305 -2.04 -31.02 -0.62
N ILE A 306 -2.54 -29.95 -1.24
CA ILE A 306 -2.65 -28.63 -0.59
C ILE A 306 -3.46 -28.70 0.71
N PRO A 307 -4.57 -29.45 0.82
CA PRO A 307 -5.27 -29.64 2.10
C PRO A 307 -4.38 -30.22 3.20
N ALA A 308 -3.44 -31.11 2.88
CA ALA A 308 -2.49 -31.64 3.87
C ALA A 308 -1.54 -30.55 4.37
N VAL A 309 -1.05 -29.69 3.47
CA VAL A 309 -0.25 -28.50 3.84
C VAL A 309 -1.06 -27.60 4.76
N ASN A 310 -2.32 -27.32 4.41
CA ASN A 310 -3.19 -26.46 5.21
C ASN A 310 -3.41 -26.96 6.64
N TYR A 311 -3.65 -28.28 6.84
CA TYR A 311 -3.80 -28.88 8.18
C TYR A 311 -2.50 -28.96 8.95
N ALA A 312 -1.34 -28.97 8.29
CA ALA A 312 -0.04 -29.04 8.93
C ALA A 312 0.49 -27.70 9.44
N ILE A 313 -0.14 -26.59 9.06
CA ILE A 313 0.28 -25.23 9.46
C ILE A 313 -0.44 -24.80 10.74
N ASP A 314 0.33 -24.60 11.80
CA ASP A 314 -0.10 -23.93 13.04
C ASP A 314 -0.02 -22.43 12.84
N ARG A 315 -1.15 -21.84 12.44
CA ARG A 315 -1.29 -20.41 12.12
C ARG A 315 -1.07 -19.53 13.34
N GLN A 316 -1.59 -19.98 14.51
CA GLN A 316 -1.42 -19.23 15.75
C GLN A 316 0.05 -19.15 16.16
N ALA A 317 0.78 -20.27 16.03
CA ALA A 317 2.21 -20.27 16.32
C ALA A 317 3.01 -19.35 15.38
N ILE A 318 2.61 -19.22 14.09
CA ILE A 318 3.22 -18.26 13.16
C ILE A 318 2.90 -16.84 13.60
N LEU A 319 1.63 -16.52 13.87
CA LEU A 319 1.18 -15.20 14.33
C LEU A 319 1.93 -14.76 15.60
N ASP A 320 2.00 -15.65 16.61
CA ASP A 320 2.66 -15.36 17.88
C ASP A 320 4.18 -15.17 17.72
N ALA A 321 4.82 -16.01 16.90
CA ALA A 321 6.27 -15.98 16.75
C ALA A 321 6.79 -14.84 15.86
N VAL A 322 6.05 -14.50 14.81
CA VAL A 322 6.48 -13.50 13.82
C VAL A 322 5.93 -12.12 14.13
N LEU A 323 4.64 -12.04 14.47
CA LEU A 323 3.92 -10.78 14.66
C LEU A 323 3.63 -10.46 16.13
N LEU A 324 4.08 -11.30 17.08
CA LEU A 324 3.88 -11.12 18.51
C LEU A 324 2.40 -10.96 18.90
N GLY A 325 1.50 -11.56 18.12
CA GLY A 325 0.06 -11.49 18.30
C GLY A 325 -0.61 -10.28 17.64
N CYS A 326 0.13 -9.40 16.95
CA CYS A 326 -0.43 -8.26 16.21
C CYS A 326 -1.03 -8.75 14.88
N GLY A 327 -2.34 -8.98 14.88
CA GLY A 327 -3.08 -9.51 13.74
C GLY A 327 -4.09 -10.59 14.12
N GLU A 328 -4.65 -11.26 13.12
CA GLU A 328 -5.64 -12.32 13.28
C GLU A 328 -5.31 -13.53 12.39
N VAL A 329 -5.57 -14.75 12.88
CA VAL A 329 -5.47 -15.96 12.05
C VAL A 329 -6.43 -15.88 10.87
N ALA A 330 -5.94 -16.16 9.66
CA ALA A 330 -6.70 -16.06 8.42
C ALA A 330 -7.06 -17.43 7.83
N TYR A 331 -8.29 -17.52 7.32
CA TYR A 331 -8.82 -18.69 6.60
C TYR A 331 -9.44 -18.33 5.24
N SER A 332 -9.63 -17.05 4.97
CA SER A 332 -10.30 -16.52 3.78
C SER A 332 -9.69 -15.17 3.40
N PRO A 333 -9.70 -14.78 2.12
CA PRO A 333 -9.17 -13.47 1.70
C PRO A 333 -10.07 -12.27 2.07
N ILE A 334 -11.32 -12.52 2.51
CA ILE A 334 -12.30 -11.49 2.87
C ILE A 334 -12.85 -11.68 4.28
N GLN A 335 -12.08 -12.28 5.19
CA GLN A 335 -12.51 -12.56 6.57
C GLN A 335 -12.91 -11.28 7.33
N LEU A 336 -12.24 -10.16 7.09
CA LEU A 336 -12.52 -8.87 7.73
C LEU A 336 -13.55 -8.02 6.97
N ASN A 337 -14.15 -8.56 5.90
CA ASN A 337 -15.19 -7.89 5.12
C ASN A 337 -16.60 -8.29 5.60
N LYS A 338 -17.59 -7.43 5.37
CA LYS A 338 -19.01 -7.71 5.70
C LYS A 338 -19.58 -8.96 5.01
N TYR A 339 -18.95 -9.44 3.94
CA TYR A 339 -19.32 -10.65 3.21
C TYR A 339 -18.58 -11.90 3.67
N ASN A 340 -17.86 -11.84 4.80
CA ASN A 340 -17.24 -13.03 5.38
C ASN A 340 -18.26 -14.14 5.64
N TYR A 341 -17.84 -15.39 5.41
CA TYR A 341 -18.63 -16.59 5.72
C TYR A 341 -17.81 -17.56 6.59
N ASP A 342 -18.14 -17.60 7.87
CA ASP A 342 -17.43 -18.44 8.85
C ASP A 342 -17.65 -19.95 8.70
N GLY A 343 -18.55 -20.37 7.82
CA GLY A 343 -18.88 -21.77 7.60
C GLY A 343 -17.98 -22.51 6.60
N VAL A 344 -16.88 -21.91 6.14
CA VAL A 344 -15.89 -22.58 5.28
C VAL A 344 -15.09 -23.63 6.06
N GLU A 345 -14.48 -24.61 5.35
CA GLU A 345 -13.48 -25.48 5.95
C GLU A 345 -12.26 -24.63 6.38
N LYS A 346 -12.03 -24.54 7.69
CA LYS A 346 -10.98 -23.68 8.26
C LYS A 346 -9.59 -24.31 8.27
N TYR A 347 -9.47 -25.60 7.96
CA TYR A 347 -8.17 -26.30 8.01
C TYR A 347 -7.40 -25.99 9.32
N ASP A 348 -8.09 -26.11 10.48
CA ASP A 348 -7.45 -25.94 11.78
C ASP A 348 -6.25 -26.89 11.92
N TYR A 349 -5.22 -26.45 12.65
CA TYR A 349 -3.99 -27.22 12.82
C TYR A 349 -4.27 -28.62 13.34
N ASP A 350 -4.07 -29.63 12.49
CA ASP A 350 -4.25 -31.04 12.78
C ASP A 350 -3.24 -31.90 11.99
N PRO A 351 -2.03 -32.09 12.52
CA PRO A 351 -1.02 -32.93 11.85
C PRO A 351 -1.47 -34.36 11.56
N ALA A 352 -2.37 -34.93 12.38
CA ALA A 352 -2.90 -36.26 12.12
C ALA A 352 -3.82 -36.29 10.91
N LYS A 353 -4.67 -35.25 10.76
CA LYS A 353 -5.53 -35.06 9.58
C LYS A 353 -4.69 -34.78 8.33
N ALA A 354 -3.61 -33.99 8.45
CA ALA A 354 -2.65 -33.78 7.36
C ALA A 354 -2.05 -35.10 6.86
N VAL A 355 -1.60 -35.94 7.77
CA VAL A 355 -1.09 -37.29 7.45
C VAL A 355 -2.15 -38.15 6.78
N ALA A 356 -3.40 -38.13 7.28
CA ALA A 356 -4.49 -38.90 6.68
C ALA A 356 -4.79 -38.50 5.24
N VAL A 357 -4.70 -37.18 4.94
CA VAL A 357 -4.84 -36.67 3.56
C VAL A 357 -3.73 -37.18 2.65
N LEU A 358 -2.46 -37.17 3.12
CA LEU A 358 -1.32 -37.73 2.37
C LEU A 358 -1.49 -39.21 2.08
N GLU A 359 -1.91 -40.00 3.09
CA GLU A 359 -2.17 -41.42 2.93
C GLU A 359 -3.32 -41.69 1.94
N ALA A 360 -4.41 -40.92 2.02
CA ALA A 360 -5.55 -41.02 1.10
C ALA A 360 -5.17 -40.68 -0.34
N ALA A 361 -4.22 -39.77 -0.54
CA ALA A 361 -3.65 -39.42 -1.85
C ALA A 361 -2.64 -40.48 -2.37
N GLY A 362 -2.45 -41.58 -1.66
CA GLY A 362 -1.55 -42.66 -2.05
C GLY A 362 -0.07 -42.38 -1.77
N CYS A 363 0.23 -41.42 -0.92
CA CYS A 363 1.60 -41.14 -0.48
C CYS A 363 2.06 -42.23 0.52
N VAL A 364 3.34 -42.58 0.48
CA VAL A 364 3.99 -43.49 1.40
C VAL A 364 5.31 -42.90 1.89
N LYS A 365 5.77 -43.29 3.09
CA LYS A 365 7.07 -42.81 3.57
C LYS A 365 8.20 -43.58 2.90
N ASP A 366 9.21 -42.86 2.43
CA ASP A 366 10.47 -43.43 1.91
C ASP A 366 11.37 -43.94 3.05
N ALA A 367 12.54 -44.47 2.70
CA ALA A 367 13.49 -45.03 3.67
C ALA A 367 14.05 -44.01 4.67
N ASP A 368 14.04 -42.72 4.29
CA ASP A 368 14.50 -41.59 5.11
C ASP A 368 13.38 -41.02 5.99
N GLY A 369 12.14 -41.50 5.81
CA GLY A 369 10.97 -41.08 6.58
C GLY A 369 10.19 -39.93 5.94
N TYR A 370 10.53 -39.48 4.72
CA TYR A 370 9.82 -38.49 3.98
C TYR A 370 8.67 -39.08 3.17
N TRP A 371 7.61 -38.29 2.98
CA TRP A 371 6.50 -38.67 2.12
C TRP A 371 6.92 -38.68 0.64
N SER A 372 6.49 -39.70 -0.08
CA SER A 372 6.71 -39.88 -1.51
C SER A 372 5.44 -40.39 -2.19
N ARG A 373 5.24 -40.02 -3.46
CA ARG A 373 4.14 -40.48 -4.32
C ARG A 373 4.71 -40.96 -5.66
N GLY A 374 4.34 -42.18 -6.09
CA GLY A 374 4.88 -42.78 -7.31
C GLY A 374 6.40 -43.04 -7.29
N GLY A 375 7.03 -43.03 -6.12
CA GLY A 375 8.47 -43.20 -5.93
C GLY A 375 9.25 -41.88 -5.91
N GLU A 376 8.58 -40.74 -6.12
CA GLU A 376 9.17 -39.41 -6.01
C GLU A 376 8.83 -38.77 -4.66
N ARG A 377 9.81 -38.13 -4.02
CA ARG A 377 9.65 -37.46 -2.74
C ARG A 377 8.79 -36.23 -2.90
N ILE A 378 7.85 -35.99 -1.97
CA ILE A 378 7.08 -34.78 -1.89
C ILE A 378 8.01 -33.67 -1.35
N ALA A 379 8.53 -32.85 -2.26
CA ALA A 379 9.52 -31.84 -1.96
C ALA A 379 9.22 -30.55 -2.73
N PHE A 380 9.26 -29.42 -2.04
CA PHE A 380 9.07 -28.09 -2.67
C PHE A 380 9.74 -26.98 -1.85
N THR A 381 9.84 -25.80 -2.46
CA THR A 381 10.49 -24.63 -1.87
C THR A 381 9.47 -23.51 -1.66
N ILE A 382 9.42 -22.96 -0.45
CA ILE A 382 8.65 -21.75 -0.12
C ILE A 382 9.59 -20.57 -0.26
N ASN A 383 9.37 -19.72 -1.27
CA ASN A 383 10.16 -18.52 -1.48
C ASN A 383 9.60 -17.34 -0.68
N ALA A 384 10.48 -16.44 -0.24
CA ALA A 384 10.12 -15.17 0.39
C ALA A 384 10.83 -14.00 -0.31
N THR A 385 10.17 -12.85 -0.37
CA THR A 385 10.72 -11.65 -1.00
C THR A 385 11.98 -11.17 -0.25
N PRO A 386 13.09 -10.91 -0.95
CA PRO A 386 14.28 -10.34 -0.33
C PRO A 386 13.97 -9.01 0.39
N GLY A 387 14.49 -8.85 1.60
CA GLY A 387 14.27 -7.65 2.42
C GLY A 387 12.99 -7.62 3.23
N ASP A 388 12.02 -8.50 2.97
CA ASP A 388 10.80 -8.62 3.78
C ASP A 388 11.01 -9.69 4.88
N GLN A 389 11.44 -9.24 6.07
CA GLN A 389 11.77 -10.13 7.18
C GLN A 389 10.54 -10.90 7.67
N VAL A 390 9.36 -10.31 7.66
CA VAL A 390 8.10 -10.95 8.07
C VAL A 390 7.80 -12.16 7.16
N ARG A 391 7.87 -11.98 5.84
CA ARG A 391 7.67 -13.09 4.88
C ARG A 391 8.76 -14.15 4.99
N ILE A 392 10.01 -13.75 5.25
CA ILE A 392 11.14 -14.69 5.45
C ILE A 392 10.90 -15.57 6.67
N ASP A 393 10.55 -14.98 7.81
CA ASP A 393 10.31 -15.70 9.06
C ASP A 393 9.09 -16.63 8.95
N MET A 394 8.01 -16.17 8.29
CA MET A 394 6.84 -17.01 7.99
C MET A 394 7.20 -18.23 7.12
N ALA A 395 8.00 -18.05 6.06
CA ALA A 395 8.45 -19.13 5.20
C ALA A 395 9.29 -20.17 5.98
N MET A 396 10.20 -19.70 6.84
CA MET A 396 11.05 -20.58 7.66
C MET A 396 10.24 -21.42 8.64
N ILE A 397 9.28 -20.80 9.36
CA ILE A 397 8.43 -21.51 10.31
C ILE A 397 7.51 -22.49 9.59
N ALA A 398 6.88 -22.09 8.49
CA ALA A 398 6.03 -22.96 7.69
C ALA A 398 6.80 -24.18 7.16
N ALA A 399 7.99 -23.99 6.61
CA ALA A 399 8.83 -25.09 6.16
C ALA A 399 9.18 -26.04 7.32
N GLN A 400 9.51 -25.53 8.50
CA GLN A 400 9.79 -26.33 9.69
C GLN A 400 8.57 -27.15 10.14
N GLN A 401 7.37 -26.56 10.15
CA GLN A 401 6.13 -27.27 10.52
C GLN A 401 5.83 -28.40 9.53
N LEU A 402 6.01 -28.16 8.23
CA LEU A 402 5.82 -29.18 7.19
C LEU A 402 6.84 -30.32 7.27
N GLN A 403 8.09 -30.02 7.62
CA GLN A 403 9.12 -31.05 7.88
C GLN A 403 8.75 -31.93 9.07
N GLN A 404 8.09 -31.40 10.10
CA GLN A 404 7.68 -32.21 11.27
C GLN A 404 6.72 -33.33 10.91
N ILE A 405 5.90 -33.16 9.88
CA ILE A 405 5.02 -34.25 9.39
C ILE A 405 5.70 -35.15 8.35
N GLY A 406 6.91 -34.83 7.92
CA GLY A 406 7.71 -35.60 6.96
C GLY A 406 7.62 -35.13 5.50
N LEU A 407 7.27 -33.88 5.22
CA LEU A 407 7.42 -33.28 3.91
C LEU A 407 8.84 -32.69 3.77
N ASP A 408 9.46 -32.80 2.58
CA ASP A 408 10.80 -32.24 2.31
C ASP A 408 10.67 -30.80 1.78
N VAL A 409 10.38 -29.88 2.69
CA VAL A 409 10.11 -28.48 2.35
C VAL A 409 11.26 -27.59 2.80
N LYS A 410 11.62 -26.60 1.98
CA LYS A 410 12.68 -25.63 2.27
C LYS A 410 12.13 -24.21 2.16
N ALA A 411 12.59 -23.33 3.03
CA ALA A 411 12.44 -21.89 2.83
C ALA A 411 13.64 -21.36 2.02
N ASN A 412 13.40 -20.40 1.13
CA ASN A 412 14.43 -19.77 0.31
C ASN A 412 14.14 -18.27 0.13
N VAL A 413 15.22 -17.49 0.05
CA VAL A 413 15.18 -16.07 -0.24
C VAL A 413 16.00 -15.85 -1.53
N PRO A 414 15.36 -15.83 -2.70
CA PRO A 414 16.08 -15.71 -3.97
C PRO A 414 16.66 -14.31 -4.13
N ALA A 415 17.97 -14.21 -4.41
CA ALA A 415 18.67 -12.94 -4.45
C ALA A 415 18.14 -11.96 -5.53
N ASP A 416 17.62 -12.50 -6.63
CA ASP A 416 17.11 -11.73 -7.77
C ASP A 416 15.57 -11.51 -7.69
N GLY A 417 14.95 -11.76 -6.52
CA GLY A 417 13.51 -11.69 -6.34
C GLY A 417 12.75 -12.96 -6.74
N ILE A 418 11.43 -12.92 -6.67
CA ILE A 418 10.55 -14.06 -6.95
C ILE A 418 10.47 -14.32 -8.46
N ASP A 419 10.80 -15.52 -8.90
CA ASP A 419 10.50 -16.00 -10.26
C ASP A 419 9.04 -16.49 -10.31
N TRP A 420 8.14 -15.60 -10.67
CA TRP A 420 6.69 -15.87 -10.68
C TRP A 420 6.28 -17.04 -11.59
N GLY A 421 7.02 -17.28 -12.68
CA GLY A 421 6.72 -18.36 -13.61
C GLY A 421 7.30 -19.72 -13.20
N GLY A 422 8.47 -19.73 -12.56
CA GLY A 422 9.26 -20.97 -12.33
C GLY A 422 9.23 -21.51 -10.92
N GLN A 423 8.89 -20.70 -9.90
CA GLN A 423 8.83 -21.13 -8.50
C GLN A 423 7.74 -22.17 -8.24
N GLU A 424 7.84 -22.96 -7.14
CA GLU A 424 6.76 -23.84 -6.70
C GLU A 424 5.73 -23.07 -5.87
N CYS A 425 6.17 -22.30 -4.87
CA CYS A 425 5.29 -21.46 -4.05
C CYS A 425 6.07 -20.34 -3.36
N CYS A 426 5.36 -19.29 -2.91
CA CYS A 426 5.96 -18.19 -2.16
C CYS A 426 5.03 -17.66 -1.07
N ILE A 427 5.60 -16.91 -0.11
CA ILE A 427 4.81 -16.10 0.82
C ILE A 427 4.43 -14.80 0.13
N ILE A 428 3.14 -14.56 0.02
CA ILE A 428 2.55 -13.33 -0.50
C ILE A 428 1.31 -12.97 0.31
N GLY A 429 0.78 -11.79 0.10
CA GLY A 429 -0.50 -11.36 0.64
C GLY A 429 -1.14 -10.31 -0.22
N TRP A 430 -2.40 -10.11 0.03
CA TRP A 430 -3.25 -9.10 -0.57
C TRP A 430 -4.25 -8.63 0.47
N GLY A 431 -4.88 -7.52 0.23
CA GLY A 431 -5.97 -7.08 1.06
C GLY A 431 -6.45 -5.69 0.69
N SER A 432 -7.76 -5.52 0.71
CA SER A 432 -8.42 -4.24 0.58
C SER A 432 -9.46 -4.10 1.68
N PRO A 433 -9.50 -2.98 2.41
CA PRO A 433 -10.53 -2.73 3.41
C PRO A 433 -11.87 -2.32 2.79
N PHE A 434 -11.91 -2.19 1.48
CA PHE A 434 -13.02 -1.61 0.74
C PHE A 434 -14.01 -2.67 0.24
N ASP A 435 -14.41 -2.62 -1.03
CA ASP A 435 -15.28 -3.63 -1.57
C ASP A 435 -14.58 -4.99 -1.66
N ALA A 436 -15.32 -6.07 -1.38
CA ALA A 436 -14.77 -7.43 -1.46
C ALA A 436 -14.33 -7.83 -2.88
N ASP A 437 -14.78 -7.13 -3.91
CA ASP A 437 -14.39 -7.35 -5.30
C ASP A 437 -12.94 -6.99 -5.55
N ASP A 438 -12.47 -5.90 -4.95
CA ASP A 438 -11.06 -5.54 -5.00
C ASP A 438 -10.23 -6.64 -4.32
N HIS A 439 -9.10 -7.00 -4.88
CA HIS A 439 -8.24 -8.09 -4.42
C HIS A 439 -8.91 -9.50 -4.29
N THR A 440 -10.15 -9.69 -4.79
CA THR A 440 -10.69 -11.04 -5.01
C THR A 440 -10.84 -11.36 -6.48
N TYR A 441 -11.52 -10.52 -7.25
CA TYR A 441 -11.73 -10.74 -8.67
C TYR A 441 -10.39 -10.77 -9.45
N LYS A 442 -9.54 -9.76 -9.25
CA LYS A 442 -8.24 -9.67 -9.95
C LYS A 442 -7.22 -10.71 -9.48
N VAL A 443 -7.34 -11.24 -8.24
CA VAL A 443 -6.38 -12.18 -7.63
C VAL A 443 -6.76 -13.63 -7.86
N PHE A 444 -8.06 -13.99 -7.76
CA PHE A 444 -8.53 -15.37 -7.84
C PHE A 444 -9.25 -15.69 -9.15
N GLY A 445 -9.64 -14.68 -9.94
CA GLY A 445 -10.25 -14.89 -11.24
C GLY A 445 -9.24 -15.45 -12.25
N THR A 446 -9.68 -16.38 -13.10
CA THR A 446 -8.87 -16.98 -14.14
C THR A 446 -8.35 -15.91 -15.10
N ASP A 447 -7.05 -15.93 -15.39
CA ASP A 447 -6.35 -15.02 -16.32
C ASP A 447 -6.46 -13.52 -15.96
N LYS A 448 -6.74 -13.18 -14.67
CA LYS A 448 -6.77 -11.80 -14.21
C LYS A 448 -5.37 -11.29 -13.84
N GLY A 449 -5.19 -9.96 -13.91
CA GLY A 449 -3.88 -9.29 -13.86
C GLY A 449 -3.05 -9.52 -12.59
N ALA A 450 -3.68 -9.69 -11.44
CA ALA A 450 -3.01 -9.99 -10.17
C ALA A 450 -3.08 -11.48 -9.77
N ASN A 451 -3.52 -12.36 -10.67
CA ASN A 451 -3.50 -13.81 -10.45
C ASN A 451 -2.09 -14.37 -10.74
N TYR A 452 -1.16 -14.11 -9.85
CA TYR A 452 0.24 -14.57 -9.94
C TYR A 452 0.42 -16.07 -9.69
N SER A 453 -0.67 -16.81 -9.51
CA SER A 453 -0.66 -18.25 -9.25
C SER A 453 -0.98 -19.12 -10.46
N GLY A 454 -1.58 -18.55 -11.51
CA GLY A 454 -2.20 -19.36 -12.56
C GLY A 454 -3.38 -20.20 -12.08
N TYR A 455 -3.96 -19.85 -10.92
CA TYR A 455 -5.13 -20.51 -10.39
C TYR A 455 -6.32 -20.33 -11.34
N SER A 456 -7.07 -21.40 -11.57
CA SER A 456 -8.27 -21.39 -12.40
C SER A 456 -9.32 -22.32 -11.81
N ASN A 457 -10.48 -21.78 -11.49
CA ASN A 457 -11.60 -22.53 -10.96
C ASN A 457 -12.92 -21.91 -11.45
N ALA A 458 -13.68 -22.68 -12.24
CA ALA A 458 -14.90 -22.19 -12.86
C ALA A 458 -16.01 -21.78 -11.87
N ASP A 459 -16.07 -22.39 -10.68
CA ASP A 459 -17.01 -21.98 -9.64
C ASP A 459 -16.58 -20.67 -8.97
N VAL A 460 -15.27 -20.47 -8.75
CA VAL A 460 -14.70 -19.20 -8.27
C VAL A 460 -15.00 -18.08 -9.26
N ASP A 461 -14.70 -18.26 -10.54
CA ASP A 461 -14.96 -17.28 -11.60
C ASP A 461 -16.45 -16.91 -11.66
N LYS A 462 -17.32 -17.93 -11.63
CA LYS A 462 -18.78 -17.77 -11.66
C LYS A 462 -19.27 -16.90 -10.52
N TYR A 463 -18.82 -17.18 -9.28
CA TYR A 463 -19.36 -16.49 -8.11
C TYR A 463 -18.78 -15.09 -7.96
N LEU A 464 -17.51 -14.87 -8.29
CA LEU A 464 -16.91 -13.53 -8.33
C LEU A 464 -17.59 -12.65 -9.39
N THR A 465 -17.81 -13.17 -10.60
CA THR A 465 -18.55 -12.45 -11.65
C THR A 465 -19.98 -12.13 -11.21
N ALA A 466 -20.70 -13.09 -10.63
CA ALA A 466 -22.08 -12.87 -10.18
C ALA A 466 -22.16 -11.86 -9.01
N ALA A 467 -21.17 -11.85 -8.10
CA ALA A 467 -21.11 -10.87 -7.02
C ALA A 467 -20.90 -9.44 -7.55
N ARG A 468 -20.09 -9.28 -8.61
CA ARG A 468 -19.84 -8.00 -9.30
C ARG A 468 -21.09 -7.46 -10.01
N GLN A 469 -21.94 -8.35 -10.54
CA GLN A 469 -23.05 -8.01 -11.42
C GLN A 469 -24.39 -7.72 -10.71
N THR A 470 -24.47 -7.77 -9.39
CA THR A 470 -25.68 -7.47 -8.63
C THR A 470 -25.48 -6.36 -7.60
N ASN A 471 -26.45 -5.44 -7.48
CA ASN A 471 -26.52 -4.43 -6.42
C ASN A 471 -27.35 -4.89 -5.21
N VAL A 472 -27.91 -6.10 -5.26
CA VAL A 472 -28.69 -6.65 -4.16
C VAL A 472 -27.73 -7.24 -3.12
N ASP A 473 -27.59 -6.59 -1.97
CA ASP A 473 -26.61 -6.95 -0.94
C ASP A 473 -26.70 -8.42 -0.49
N SER A 474 -27.92 -8.96 -0.37
CA SER A 474 -28.11 -10.39 -0.04
C SER A 474 -27.67 -11.36 -1.14
N GLU A 475 -27.72 -10.95 -2.40
CA GLU A 475 -27.23 -11.76 -3.52
C GLU A 475 -25.70 -11.68 -3.59
N ARG A 476 -25.12 -10.49 -3.37
CA ARG A 476 -23.66 -10.34 -3.25
C ARG A 476 -23.13 -11.19 -2.10
N ALA A 477 -23.79 -11.14 -0.93
CA ALA A 477 -23.40 -11.95 0.22
C ALA A 477 -23.46 -13.46 -0.08
N GLU A 478 -24.49 -13.96 -0.77
CA GLU A 478 -24.57 -15.38 -1.15
C GLU A 478 -23.49 -15.74 -2.19
N ASN A 479 -23.21 -14.89 -3.17
CA ASN A 479 -22.15 -15.14 -4.14
C ASN A 479 -20.76 -15.16 -3.49
N TYR A 480 -20.42 -14.21 -2.62
CA TYR A 480 -19.15 -14.23 -1.88
C TYR A 480 -19.05 -15.42 -0.91
N LYS A 481 -20.15 -15.85 -0.31
CA LYS A 481 -20.18 -17.08 0.47
C LYS A 481 -19.83 -18.30 -0.40
N GLN A 482 -20.46 -18.44 -1.58
CA GLN A 482 -20.18 -19.54 -2.50
C GLN A 482 -18.75 -19.48 -3.05
N PHE A 483 -18.22 -18.27 -3.32
CA PHE A 483 -16.81 -18.07 -3.66
C PHE A 483 -15.88 -18.61 -2.57
N GLN A 484 -16.12 -18.24 -1.30
CA GLN A 484 -15.29 -18.69 -0.18
C GLN A 484 -15.35 -20.21 0.00
N ILE A 485 -16.51 -20.84 -0.19
CA ILE A 485 -16.65 -22.30 -0.16
C ILE A 485 -15.84 -22.93 -1.31
N ALA A 486 -16.00 -22.45 -2.54
CA ALA A 486 -15.30 -22.99 -3.70
C ALA A 486 -13.77 -22.84 -3.57
N LEU A 487 -13.32 -21.70 -3.01
CA LEU A 487 -11.89 -21.46 -2.75
C LEU A 487 -11.35 -22.36 -1.63
N ALA A 488 -12.13 -22.63 -0.58
CA ALA A 488 -11.74 -23.56 0.50
C ALA A 488 -11.69 -25.02 0.02
N ASP A 489 -12.62 -25.42 -0.87
CA ASP A 489 -12.65 -26.77 -1.43
C ASP A 489 -11.51 -27.03 -2.44
N SER A 490 -11.00 -25.99 -3.07
CA SER A 490 -9.87 -26.04 -4.01
C SER A 490 -8.90 -24.87 -3.73
N PRO A 491 -8.07 -24.98 -2.69
CA PRO A 491 -7.30 -23.83 -2.21
C PRO A 491 -6.21 -23.39 -3.18
N ALA A 492 -6.21 -22.08 -3.53
CA ALA A 492 -5.09 -21.40 -4.18
C ALA A 492 -4.02 -20.98 -3.17
N TYR A 493 -4.38 -20.91 -1.89
CA TYR A 493 -3.56 -20.42 -0.79
C TYR A 493 -3.64 -21.31 0.46
N THR A 494 -2.57 -21.30 1.24
CA THR A 494 -2.63 -21.59 2.67
C THR A 494 -2.54 -20.24 3.38
N PHE A 495 -3.67 -19.66 3.76
CA PHE A 495 -3.72 -18.41 4.52
C PHE A 495 -3.10 -18.62 5.91
N PHE A 496 -2.34 -17.64 6.40
CA PHE A 496 -1.75 -17.67 7.75
C PHE A 496 -2.47 -16.72 8.68
N CYS A 497 -2.37 -15.44 8.41
CA CYS A 497 -2.93 -14.38 9.24
C CYS A 497 -3.19 -13.11 8.43
N TYR A 498 -4.09 -12.26 8.94
CA TYR A 498 -4.10 -10.83 8.68
C TYR A 498 -3.07 -10.16 9.57
N ILE A 499 -2.38 -9.16 9.05
CA ILE A 499 -1.35 -8.43 9.76
C ILE A 499 -1.87 -7.07 10.21
N ASP A 500 -1.47 -6.60 11.38
CA ASP A 500 -1.71 -5.23 11.80
C ASP A 500 -0.52 -4.35 11.39
N ALA A 501 -0.77 -3.07 11.12
CA ALA A 501 0.26 -2.09 10.84
C ALA A 501 0.59 -1.31 12.12
N MET A 502 1.83 -1.44 12.58
CA MET A 502 2.30 -0.73 13.77
C MET A 502 2.88 0.61 13.36
N TYR A 503 2.22 1.71 13.72
CA TYR A 503 2.75 3.06 13.54
C TYR A 503 3.19 3.63 14.89
N VAL A 504 4.27 4.40 14.88
CA VAL A 504 4.73 5.17 16.04
C VAL A 504 4.84 6.63 15.63
N ALA A 505 4.19 7.49 16.37
CA ALA A 505 4.14 8.92 16.11
C ALA A 505 4.57 9.73 17.34
N ASP A 506 5.19 10.89 17.12
CA ASP A 506 5.36 11.92 18.15
C ASP A 506 3.98 12.31 18.70
N SER A 507 3.84 12.34 20.02
CA SER A 507 2.58 12.67 20.69
C SER A 507 2.12 14.12 20.46
N ALA A 508 2.98 14.98 19.90
CA ALA A 508 2.64 16.30 19.42
C ALA A 508 1.81 16.30 18.13
N ILE A 509 1.72 15.17 17.40
CA ILE A 509 0.88 15.03 16.21
C ILE A 509 -0.53 14.68 16.65
N HIS A 510 -1.50 15.46 16.20
CA HIS A 510 -2.92 15.25 16.48
C HIS A 510 -3.69 15.03 15.19
N GLY A 511 -4.80 14.28 15.26
CA GLY A 511 -5.70 14.04 14.11
C GLY A 511 -5.45 12.73 13.37
N ILE A 512 -4.47 11.90 13.78
CA ILE A 512 -4.31 10.55 13.22
C ILE A 512 -5.56 9.73 13.56
N ALA A 513 -6.24 9.19 12.54
CA ALA A 513 -7.45 8.40 12.68
C ALA A 513 -7.11 6.94 13.01
N ALA A 514 -6.89 6.65 14.30
CA ALA A 514 -6.38 5.37 14.82
C ALA A 514 -7.29 4.16 14.51
N ASP A 515 -8.60 4.38 14.34
CA ASP A 515 -9.57 3.30 14.07
C ASP A 515 -9.73 2.97 12.58
N THR A 516 -8.98 3.66 11.70
CA THR A 516 -9.01 3.40 10.25
C THR A 516 -8.43 2.02 9.94
N VAL A 517 -9.15 1.23 9.13
CA VAL A 517 -8.62 -0.02 8.57
C VAL A 517 -7.78 0.33 7.34
N LEU A 518 -6.50 0.01 7.40
CA LEU A 518 -5.54 0.33 6.35
C LEU A 518 -5.55 -0.72 5.23
N GLY A 519 -5.05 -0.33 4.08
CA GLY A 519 -4.91 -1.19 2.90
C GLY A 519 -3.70 -2.13 2.97
N HIS A 520 -3.38 -2.69 1.81
CA HIS A 520 -2.23 -3.56 1.62
C HIS A 520 -0.93 -2.86 2.06
N HIS A 521 -0.06 -3.58 2.75
CA HIS A 521 1.15 -3.08 3.41
C HIS A 521 0.91 -1.99 4.48
N GLY A 522 -0.31 -1.85 4.97
CA GLY A 522 -0.65 -0.81 5.95
C GLY A 522 -0.71 0.60 5.36
N VAL A 523 -0.85 0.72 4.04
CA VAL A 523 -0.96 2.01 3.35
C VAL A 523 -2.31 2.66 3.63
N GLY A 524 -2.30 3.97 3.82
CA GLY A 524 -3.50 4.78 3.99
C GLY A 524 -3.54 5.64 5.26
N ILE A 525 -2.47 5.69 6.06
CA ILE A 525 -2.47 6.51 7.29
C ILE A 525 -2.66 8.01 6.97
N PHE A 526 -2.18 8.49 5.83
CA PHE A 526 -2.26 9.89 5.42
C PHE A 526 -3.61 10.30 4.79
N TRP A 527 -4.63 9.44 4.77
CA TRP A 527 -5.89 9.74 4.08
C TRP A 527 -6.57 11.03 4.57
N ASN A 528 -6.39 11.40 5.85
CA ASN A 528 -6.94 12.62 6.46
C ASN A 528 -5.86 13.64 6.88
N VAL A 529 -4.70 13.62 6.23
CA VAL A 529 -3.52 14.45 6.61
C VAL A 529 -3.80 15.95 6.64
N THR A 530 -4.78 16.44 5.90
CA THR A 530 -5.21 17.86 5.92
C THR A 530 -5.78 18.30 7.27
N GLU A 531 -6.27 17.34 8.07
CA GLU A 531 -6.83 17.59 9.41
C GLU A 531 -5.76 17.53 10.52
N TRP A 532 -4.58 16.99 10.21
CA TRP A 532 -3.53 16.83 11.20
C TRP A 532 -2.95 18.17 11.64
N THR A 533 -2.58 18.25 12.93
CA THR A 533 -1.88 19.41 13.50
C THR A 533 -0.68 18.95 14.32
N MET A 534 0.30 19.84 14.49
CA MET A 534 1.46 19.62 15.36
C MET A 534 1.59 20.78 16.35
N ASP A 535 1.89 20.48 17.65
CA ASP A 535 2.05 21.47 18.72
C ASP A 535 3.39 22.25 18.61
#